data_93d9f478c34c731b774cc0b1e38da78c
#
_entry.id   93d9f478c34c731b774cc0b1e38da78c
#
_cell.length_a   1.000
_cell.length_b   1.000
_cell.length_c   1.000
_cell.angle_alpha   90.00
_cell.angle_beta   90.00
_cell.angle_gamma   90.00
#
_symmetry.space_group_name_H-M   'P 1'
#
loop_
_entity.id
_entity.type
_entity.pdbx_description
1 polymer ?
#
loop_
_entity_poly.entity_id
_entity_poly.type
_entity_poly.pdbx_seq_one_letter_code
_entity_poly.pdbx_strand_id
1 'polypeptide(L)'
;SVKKPDLYWYFLFGLALIIIAAIFVTVYLLMHQGAENFRFVRIRAWFHPEEYAADEGLQAMQARYAIGAGGFWGKGLGQSLIKFKLSYSYNDFILAIICEELGVFGVIVMMTLFGYLLYRIYKIAQNAWDIEGKVLAIGVFTQIALQLLINVMVVTSVIPTTGVTLPFFSAGGTSVVF
;
A
#
# COMPACT_ATOMS: atom_id res chain seq x y z
N SER A 1 -48.42 15.93 -5.99
CA SER A 1 -47.31 15.75 -6.95
C SER A 1 -46.41 14.63 -6.46
N VAL A 2 -46.52 13.48 -7.13
CA VAL A 2 -45.65 12.32 -6.86
C VAL A 2 -44.26 12.68 -7.39
N LYS A 3 -43.26 12.86 -6.50
CA LYS A 3 -41.89 12.98 -6.90
C LYS A 3 -41.51 11.71 -7.66
N LYS A 4 -41.18 11.83 -8.94
CA LYS A 4 -40.61 10.74 -9.71
C LYS A 4 -39.27 10.36 -9.01
N PRO A 5 -39.05 9.09 -8.66
CA PRO A 5 -37.79 8.68 -8.14
C PRO A 5 -36.74 8.98 -9.20
N ASP A 6 -35.65 9.66 -8.80
CA ASP A 6 -34.63 10.08 -9.72
C ASP A 6 -34.01 8.84 -10.39
N LEU A 7 -34.28 8.68 -11.68
CA LEU A 7 -33.78 7.60 -12.55
C LEU A 7 -32.26 7.41 -12.40
N TYR A 8 -31.58 8.47 -12.01
CA TYR A 8 -30.15 8.53 -11.71
C TYR A 8 -29.73 7.56 -10.57
N TRP A 9 -30.52 7.45 -9.47
CA TRP A 9 -30.22 6.53 -8.37
C TRP A 9 -30.36 5.07 -8.77
N TYR A 10 -31.34 4.72 -9.59
CA TYR A 10 -31.45 3.36 -10.12
C TYR A 10 -30.33 3.01 -11.07
N PHE A 11 -29.86 3.98 -11.88
CA PHE A 11 -28.69 3.80 -12.74
C PHE A 11 -27.42 3.56 -11.93
N LEU A 12 -27.15 4.37 -10.90
CA LEU A 12 -26.00 4.20 -10.01
C LEU A 12 -26.05 2.87 -9.24
N PHE A 13 -27.24 2.49 -8.75
CA PHE A 13 -27.42 1.22 -8.06
C PHE A 13 -27.19 0.03 -9.00
N GLY A 14 -27.72 0.07 -10.21
CA GLY A 14 -27.48 -0.93 -11.25
C GLY A 14 -25.99 -1.04 -11.62
N LEU A 15 -25.32 0.10 -11.81
CA LEU A 15 -23.88 0.14 -12.09
C LEU A 15 -23.05 -0.47 -10.94
N ALA A 16 -23.39 -0.13 -9.69
CA ALA A 16 -22.71 -0.68 -8.51
C ALA A 16 -22.90 -2.20 -8.43
N LEU A 17 -24.09 -2.71 -8.73
CA LEU A 17 -24.39 -4.13 -8.72
C LEU A 17 -23.64 -4.89 -9.82
N ILE A 18 -23.51 -4.31 -11.01
CA ILE A 18 -22.69 -4.85 -12.11
C ILE A 18 -21.21 -4.91 -11.72
N ILE A 19 -20.68 -3.84 -11.09
CA ILE A 19 -19.30 -3.80 -10.63
C ILE A 19 -19.03 -4.88 -9.56
N ILE A 20 -19.94 -5.01 -8.59
CA ILE A 20 -19.82 -6.05 -7.53
C ILE A 20 -19.89 -7.44 -8.15
N ALA A 21 -20.82 -7.69 -9.10
CA ALA A 21 -20.93 -8.95 -9.80
C ALA A 21 -19.66 -9.27 -10.63
N ALA A 22 -19.10 -8.27 -11.32
CA ALA A 22 -17.89 -8.40 -12.10
C ALA A 22 -16.69 -8.75 -11.17
N ILE A 23 -16.58 -8.07 -10.03
CA ILE A 23 -15.54 -8.37 -9.02
C ILE A 23 -15.71 -9.81 -8.50
N PHE A 24 -16.95 -10.20 -8.16
CA PHE A 24 -17.25 -11.54 -7.67
C PHE A 24 -16.92 -12.63 -8.70
N VAL A 25 -17.33 -12.43 -9.97
CA VAL A 25 -17.00 -13.36 -11.07
C VAL A 25 -15.50 -13.42 -11.30
N THR A 26 -14.81 -12.29 -11.28
CA THR A 26 -13.36 -12.25 -11.44
C THR A 26 -12.68 -13.02 -10.31
N VAL A 27 -13.05 -12.80 -9.06
CA VAL A 27 -12.52 -13.52 -7.90
C VAL A 27 -12.84 -15.02 -8.00
N TYR A 28 -14.07 -15.37 -8.38
CA TYR A 28 -14.48 -16.77 -8.56
C TYR A 28 -13.68 -17.48 -9.65
N LEU A 29 -13.54 -16.87 -10.84
CA LEU A 29 -12.73 -17.41 -11.94
C LEU A 29 -11.26 -17.51 -11.53
N LEU A 30 -10.79 -16.51 -10.83
CA LEU A 30 -9.45 -16.50 -10.27
C LEU A 30 -9.25 -17.63 -9.25
N MET A 31 -10.18 -17.99 -8.42
CA MET A 31 -10.10 -19.11 -7.47
C MET A 31 -10.17 -20.49 -8.12
N HIS A 32 -10.76 -20.62 -9.32
CA HIS A 32 -10.92 -21.87 -10.04
C HIS A 32 -9.86 -22.14 -11.11
N GLN A 33 -9.07 -21.14 -11.50
CA GLN A 33 -7.92 -21.34 -12.38
C GLN A 33 -6.75 -21.86 -11.55
N GLY A 34 -6.28 -23.05 -11.91
CA GLY A 34 -5.35 -23.86 -11.13
C GLY A 34 -4.07 -23.14 -10.63
N ALA A 35 -3.43 -23.80 -9.71
CA ALA A 35 -2.40 -23.39 -8.74
C ALA A 35 -1.12 -22.72 -9.28
N GLU A 36 -1.02 -22.36 -10.54
CA GLU A 36 0.20 -21.82 -11.17
C GLU A 36 0.25 -20.30 -11.33
N ASN A 37 -0.82 -19.57 -11.01
CA ASN A 37 -0.79 -18.11 -11.12
C ASN A 37 -0.19 -17.46 -9.87
N PHE A 38 0.97 -16.82 -10.01
CA PHE A 38 1.68 -16.05 -8.96
C PHE A 38 0.77 -15.14 -8.10
N ARG A 39 -0.31 -14.63 -8.68
CA ARG A 39 -1.28 -13.78 -7.95
C ARG A 39 -2.09 -14.54 -6.90
N PHE A 40 -2.39 -15.81 -7.18
CA PHE A 40 -3.13 -16.66 -6.22
C PHE A 40 -2.28 -17.11 -5.07
N VAL A 41 -1.01 -17.40 -5.34
CA VAL A 41 -0.04 -17.75 -4.31
C VAL A 41 0.06 -16.60 -3.29
N ARG A 42 0.07 -15.35 -3.74
CA ARG A 42 0.10 -14.17 -2.85
C ARG A 42 -1.14 -14.05 -1.97
N ILE A 43 -2.33 -14.29 -2.53
CA ILE A 43 -3.58 -14.25 -1.76
C ILE A 43 -3.64 -15.39 -0.75
N ARG A 44 -3.26 -16.61 -1.14
CA ARG A 44 -3.19 -17.76 -0.23
C ARG A 44 -2.12 -17.56 0.85
N ALA A 45 -0.94 -17.08 0.49
CA ALA A 45 0.12 -16.74 1.42
C ALA A 45 -0.27 -15.62 2.41
N TRP A 46 -1.20 -14.74 2.02
CA TRP A 46 -1.74 -13.73 2.92
C TRP A 46 -2.69 -14.33 3.96
N PHE A 47 -3.56 -15.29 3.56
CA PHE A 47 -4.48 -15.98 4.49
C PHE A 47 -3.77 -17.02 5.36
N HIS A 48 -2.79 -17.76 4.79
CA HIS A 48 -2.05 -18.83 5.45
C HIS A 48 -0.54 -18.65 5.30
N PRO A 49 0.05 -17.60 5.92
CA PRO A 49 1.46 -17.27 5.74
C PRO A 49 2.40 -18.38 6.21
N GLU A 50 1.96 -19.22 7.14
CA GLU A 50 2.76 -20.33 7.70
C GLU A 50 2.94 -21.47 6.69
N GLU A 51 1.96 -21.75 5.84
CA GLU A 51 2.04 -22.78 4.80
C GLU A 51 2.94 -22.38 3.62
N TYR A 52 3.07 -21.06 3.38
CA TYR A 52 3.88 -20.48 2.30
C TYR A 52 5.15 -19.79 2.83
N ALA A 53 5.64 -20.23 4.00
CA ALA A 53 6.78 -19.62 4.68
C ALA A 53 8.13 -19.75 3.92
N ALA A 54 8.20 -20.56 2.85
CA ALA A 54 9.40 -20.69 2.02
C ALA A 54 9.50 -19.64 0.90
N ASP A 55 8.37 -19.02 0.50
CA ASP A 55 8.29 -18.13 -0.65
C ASP A 55 7.71 -16.75 -0.30
N GLU A 56 6.53 -16.45 -0.86
CA GLU A 56 5.85 -15.15 -0.71
C GLU A 56 5.39 -14.85 0.73
N GLY A 57 5.06 -15.90 1.50
CA GLY A 57 4.69 -15.80 2.92
C GLY A 57 5.86 -15.40 3.82
N LEU A 58 7.10 -15.77 3.44
CA LEU A 58 8.30 -15.43 4.20
C LEU A 58 8.48 -13.93 4.37
N GLN A 59 8.22 -13.16 3.30
CA GLN A 59 8.39 -11.70 3.31
C GLN A 59 7.41 -11.02 4.26
N ALA A 60 6.13 -11.42 4.22
CA ALA A 60 5.11 -10.89 5.11
C ALA A 60 5.37 -11.25 6.58
N MET A 61 5.82 -12.49 6.84
CA MET A 61 6.23 -12.90 8.19
C MET A 61 7.44 -12.11 8.69
N GLN A 62 8.46 -11.95 7.87
CA GLN A 62 9.65 -11.19 8.23
C GLN A 62 9.33 -9.71 8.50
N ALA A 63 8.44 -9.10 7.71
CA ALA A 63 7.96 -7.73 7.97
C ALA A 63 7.27 -7.62 9.35
N ARG A 64 6.39 -8.58 9.69
CA ARG A 64 5.75 -8.62 11.02
C ARG A 64 6.77 -8.79 12.15
N TYR A 65 7.76 -9.68 11.98
CA TYR A 65 8.84 -9.86 12.96
C TYR A 65 9.70 -8.60 13.10
N ALA A 66 9.98 -7.87 12.00
CA ALA A 66 10.69 -6.60 12.04
C ALA A 66 9.95 -5.57 12.89
N ILE A 67 8.65 -5.40 12.63
CA ILE A 67 7.81 -4.46 13.37
C ILE A 67 7.79 -4.82 14.86
N GLY A 68 7.59 -6.13 15.18
CA GLY A 68 7.57 -6.59 16.57
C GLY A 68 8.93 -6.45 17.26
N ALA A 69 10.03 -6.66 16.55
CA ALA A 69 11.38 -6.61 17.08
C ALA A 69 11.93 -5.19 17.30
N GLY A 70 11.40 -4.18 16.57
CA GLY A 70 11.79 -2.78 16.70
C GLY A 70 11.37 -2.14 18.02
N GLY A 71 10.24 -2.56 18.58
CA GLY A 71 9.73 -1.95 19.80
C GLY A 71 9.51 -0.44 19.66
N PHE A 72 9.62 0.29 20.77
CA PHE A 72 9.36 1.74 20.77
C PHE A 72 10.57 2.54 20.25
N TRP A 73 11.78 2.17 20.63
CA TRP A 73 13.03 2.91 20.33
C TRP A 73 13.84 2.36 19.14
N GLY A 74 13.48 1.17 18.64
CA GLY A 74 14.24 0.49 17.60
C GLY A 74 15.49 -0.21 18.12
N LYS A 75 16.13 -1.00 17.24
CA LYS A 75 17.40 -1.70 17.53
C LYS A 75 18.65 -0.84 17.26
N GLY A 76 18.48 0.30 16.63
CA GLY A 76 19.56 1.17 16.17
C GLY A 76 19.77 1.10 14.66
N LEU A 77 20.26 2.22 14.11
CA LEU A 77 20.55 2.36 12.69
C LEU A 77 21.58 1.32 12.21
N GLY A 78 21.26 0.63 11.13
CA GLY A 78 22.14 -0.37 10.51
C GLY A 78 22.13 -1.74 11.18
N GLN A 79 21.36 -1.95 12.25
CA GLN A 79 21.28 -3.23 12.97
C GLN A 79 20.06 -4.09 12.59
N SER A 80 19.43 -3.80 11.46
CA SER A 80 18.32 -4.62 10.95
C SER A 80 18.84 -6.00 10.53
N LEU A 81 18.31 -7.05 11.16
CA LEU A 81 18.59 -8.44 10.80
C LEU A 81 17.88 -8.85 9.50
N ILE A 82 16.78 -8.20 9.19
CA ILE A 82 15.95 -8.49 8.02
C ILE A 82 16.56 -7.94 6.76
N LYS A 83 17.31 -6.85 6.83
CA LYS A 83 18.06 -6.26 5.72
C LYS A 83 18.96 -7.27 5.00
N PHE A 84 19.55 -8.20 5.73
CA PHE A 84 20.45 -9.23 5.18
C PHE A 84 19.72 -10.47 4.64
N LYS A 85 18.46 -10.70 5.04
CA LYS A 85 17.67 -11.86 4.63
C LYS A 85 16.74 -11.60 3.44
N LEU A 86 16.31 -10.35 3.25
CA LEU A 86 15.44 -9.91 2.16
C LEU A 86 16.27 -9.45 0.94
N SER A 87 16.83 -10.41 0.17
CA SER A 87 17.73 -10.07 -0.95
C SER A 87 17.09 -9.39 -2.15
N TYR A 88 15.77 -9.54 -2.39
CA TYR A 88 15.10 -9.03 -3.60
C TYR A 88 13.90 -8.10 -3.35
N SER A 89 13.23 -8.17 -2.21
CA SER A 89 12.05 -7.34 -1.89
C SER A 89 12.35 -6.20 -0.93
N TYR A 90 13.60 -5.76 -0.89
CA TYR A 90 14.08 -4.70 -0.02
C TYR A 90 13.29 -3.39 -0.17
N ASN A 91 12.88 -3.09 -1.39
CA ASN A 91 12.23 -1.81 -1.72
C ASN A 91 10.79 -1.71 -1.20
N ASP A 92 10.05 -2.82 -1.20
CA ASP A 92 8.63 -2.83 -0.84
C ASP A 92 8.41 -2.82 0.67
N PHE A 93 9.39 -3.36 1.44
CA PHE A 93 9.33 -3.49 2.88
C PHE A 93 10.28 -2.52 3.64
N ILE A 94 10.68 -1.43 2.98
CA ILE A 94 11.56 -0.43 3.60
C ILE A 94 10.95 0.15 4.89
N LEU A 95 9.62 0.28 4.97
CA LEU A 95 8.92 0.72 6.17
C LEU A 95 9.09 -0.26 7.34
N ALA A 96 9.11 -1.57 7.09
CA ALA A 96 9.35 -2.58 8.12
C ALA A 96 10.79 -2.47 8.67
N ILE A 97 11.76 -2.19 7.80
CA ILE A 97 13.15 -1.96 8.19
C ILE A 97 13.30 -0.70 9.04
N ILE A 98 12.64 0.40 8.64
CA ILE A 98 12.59 1.64 9.42
C ILE A 98 11.99 1.37 10.80
N CYS A 99 10.93 0.56 10.85
CA CYS A 99 10.30 0.17 12.11
C CYS A 99 11.24 -0.68 12.99
N GLU A 100 12.05 -1.58 12.41
CA GLU A 100 13.04 -2.37 13.15
C GLU A 100 14.19 -1.51 13.68
N GLU A 101 14.74 -0.60 12.86
CA GLU A 101 15.89 0.21 13.20
C GLU A 101 15.56 1.39 14.11
N LEU A 102 14.49 2.14 13.82
CA LEU A 102 14.11 3.38 14.52
C LEU A 102 12.92 3.19 15.46
N GLY A 103 12.27 2.03 15.44
CA GLY A 103 11.10 1.74 16.24
C GLY A 103 9.87 2.53 15.83
N VAL A 104 8.87 2.49 16.70
CA VAL A 104 7.60 3.23 16.52
C VAL A 104 7.86 4.73 16.44
N PHE A 105 8.82 5.25 17.20
CA PHE A 105 9.18 6.67 17.18
C PHE A 105 9.64 7.12 15.79
N GLY A 106 10.52 6.36 15.12
CA GLY A 106 10.98 6.66 13.75
C GLY A 106 9.83 6.65 12.74
N VAL A 107 8.91 5.69 12.86
CA VAL A 107 7.72 5.63 12.00
C VAL A 107 6.82 6.84 12.20
N ILE A 108 6.58 7.28 13.44
CA ILE A 108 5.78 8.49 13.73
C ILE A 108 6.42 9.73 13.10
N VAL A 109 7.72 9.91 13.23
CA VAL A 109 8.44 11.03 12.64
C VAL A 109 8.30 11.00 11.11
N MET A 110 8.52 9.85 10.49
CA MET A 110 8.39 9.67 9.05
C MET A 110 6.96 9.96 8.57
N MET A 111 5.94 9.41 9.24
CA MET A 111 4.52 9.66 8.89
C MET A 111 4.14 11.13 9.06
N THR A 112 4.70 11.81 10.06
CA THR A 112 4.49 13.25 10.25
C THR A 112 5.10 14.07 9.11
N LEU A 113 6.29 13.69 8.62
CA LEU A 113 6.92 14.34 7.46
C LEU A 113 6.10 14.13 6.18
N PHE A 114 5.60 12.92 5.93
CA PHE A 114 4.68 12.65 4.81
C PHE A 114 3.38 13.43 4.94
N GLY A 115 2.79 13.46 6.13
CA GLY A 115 1.59 14.27 6.41
C GLY A 115 1.81 15.75 6.14
N TYR A 116 2.97 16.29 6.54
CA TYR A 116 3.35 17.68 6.25
C TYR A 116 3.55 17.93 4.75
N LEU A 117 4.21 17.00 4.04
CA LEU A 117 4.38 17.07 2.60
C LEU A 117 3.01 17.12 1.88
N LEU A 118 2.12 16.17 2.20
CA LEU A 118 0.77 16.12 1.63
C LEU A 118 -0.02 17.39 1.93
N TYR A 119 0.07 17.91 3.16
CA TYR A 119 -0.56 19.18 3.52
C TYR A 119 -0.04 20.36 2.67
N ARG A 120 1.27 20.42 2.41
CA ARG A 120 1.87 21.46 1.56
C ARG A 120 1.38 21.36 0.11
N ILE A 121 1.33 20.13 -0.46
CA ILE A 121 0.82 19.90 -1.82
C ILE A 121 -0.66 20.29 -1.89
N TYR A 122 -1.47 19.92 -0.89
CA TYR A 122 -2.87 20.31 -0.81
C TYR A 122 -3.06 21.84 -0.77
N LYS A 123 -2.24 22.57 0.00
CA LYS A 123 -2.26 24.03 0.01
C LYS A 123 -1.89 24.64 -1.34
N ILE A 124 -0.92 24.06 -2.04
CA ILE A 124 -0.55 24.50 -3.40
C ILE A 124 -1.74 24.32 -4.34
N ALA A 125 -2.42 23.15 -4.28
CA ALA A 125 -3.61 22.90 -5.09
C ALA A 125 -4.74 23.89 -4.82
N GLN A 126 -4.96 24.28 -3.55
CA GLN A 126 -5.99 25.27 -3.20
C GLN A 126 -5.67 26.69 -3.73
N ASN A 127 -4.40 27.07 -3.72
CA ASN A 127 -3.98 28.43 -4.07
C ASN A 127 -3.51 28.58 -5.53
N ALA A 128 -3.58 27.52 -6.33
CA ALA A 128 -3.23 27.61 -7.75
C ALA A 128 -4.21 28.51 -8.49
N TRP A 129 -3.72 29.37 -9.36
CA TRP A 129 -4.50 30.35 -10.11
C TRP A 129 -5.24 29.72 -11.30
N ASP A 130 -4.62 28.73 -11.91
CA ASP A 130 -5.09 28.04 -13.10
C ASP A 130 -5.67 26.65 -12.75
N ILE A 131 -6.59 26.19 -13.57
CA ILE A 131 -7.23 24.88 -13.40
C ILE A 131 -6.22 23.77 -13.63
N GLU A 132 -5.29 23.94 -14.58
CA GLU A 132 -4.29 22.93 -14.93
C GLU A 132 -3.35 22.67 -13.74
N GLY A 133 -2.85 23.72 -13.10
CA GLY A 133 -2.03 23.61 -11.89
C GLY A 133 -2.75 22.97 -10.72
N LYS A 134 -4.08 23.23 -10.55
CA LYS A 134 -4.89 22.55 -9.54
C LYS A 134 -4.98 21.05 -9.80
N VAL A 135 -5.30 20.66 -11.03
CA VAL A 135 -5.44 19.25 -11.42
C VAL A 135 -4.12 18.50 -11.24
N LEU A 136 -3.02 19.11 -11.68
CA LEU A 136 -1.68 18.55 -11.53
C LEU A 136 -1.30 18.36 -10.06
N ALA A 137 -1.50 19.36 -9.21
CA ALA A 137 -1.20 19.27 -7.79
C ALA A 137 -2.07 18.22 -7.07
N ILE A 138 -3.37 18.11 -7.42
CA ILE A 138 -4.26 17.08 -6.89
C ILE A 138 -3.82 15.69 -7.37
N GLY A 139 -3.37 15.56 -8.63
CA GLY A 139 -2.85 14.31 -9.17
C GLY A 139 -1.64 13.81 -8.38
N VAL A 140 -0.65 14.68 -8.15
CA VAL A 140 0.55 14.35 -7.35
C VAL A 140 0.18 14.03 -5.90
N PHE A 141 -0.72 14.81 -5.29
CA PHE A 141 -1.23 14.53 -3.94
C PHE A 141 -1.82 13.13 -3.85
N THR A 142 -2.74 12.80 -4.77
CA THR A 142 -3.44 11.52 -4.77
C THR A 142 -2.49 10.36 -4.98
N GLN A 143 -1.52 10.49 -5.88
CA GLN A 143 -0.53 9.47 -6.15
C GLN A 143 0.32 9.16 -4.92
N ILE A 144 0.91 10.18 -4.28
CA ILE A 144 1.74 10.00 -3.08
C ILE A 144 0.92 9.45 -1.92
N ALA A 145 -0.30 9.96 -1.71
CA ALA A 145 -1.18 9.51 -0.65
C ALA A 145 -1.58 8.04 -0.82
N LEU A 146 -1.94 7.62 -2.04
CA LEU A 146 -2.29 6.22 -2.32
C LEU A 146 -1.08 5.28 -2.17
N GLN A 147 0.09 5.67 -2.69
CA GLN A 147 1.31 4.86 -2.54
C GLN A 147 1.66 4.66 -1.06
N LEU A 148 1.64 5.73 -0.26
CA LEU A 148 1.89 5.65 1.17
C LEU A 148 0.88 4.75 1.87
N LEU A 149 -0.41 4.94 1.60
CA LEU A 149 -1.49 4.17 2.21
C LEU A 149 -1.37 2.68 1.86
N ILE A 150 -1.19 2.34 0.59
CA ILE A 150 -1.04 0.95 0.14
C ILE A 150 0.20 0.32 0.77
N ASN A 151 1.34 1.01 0.80
CA ASN A 151 2.56 0.48 1.39
C ASN A 151 2.39 0.19 2.89
N VAL A 152 1.77 1.11 3.65
CA VAL A 152 1.45 0.88 5.07
C VAL A 152 0.55 -0.35 5.24
N MET A 153 -0.49 -0.50 4.41
CA MET A 153 -1.42 -1.64 4.48
C MET A 153 -0.73 -2.97 4.13
N VAL A 154 0.21 -2.98 3.18
CA VAL A 154 1.01 -4.17 2.84
C VAL A 154 1.91 -4.55 4.00
N VAL A 155 2.68 -3.59 4.53
CA VAL A 155 3.66 -3.84 5.61
C VAL A 155 2.97 -4.29 6.90
N THR A 156 1.79 -3.76 7.18
CA THR A 156 0.94 -4.21 8.32
C THR A 156 0.18 -5.50 8.01
N SER A 157 0.35 -6.07 6.81
CA SER A 157 -0.36 -7.29 6.35
C SER A 157 -1.89 -7.17 6.34
N VAL A 158 -2.43 -5.96 6.21
CA VAL A 158 -3.87 -5.73 6.02
C VAL A 158 -4.30 -6.14 4.62
N ILE A 159 -3.41 -5.97 3.63
CA ILE A 159 -3.61 -6.42 2.25
C ILE A 159 -2.44 -7.31 1.81
N PRO A 160 -2.64 -8.19 0.80
CA PRO A 160 -1.55 -8.99 0.26
C PRO A 160 -0.46 -8.13 -0.37
N THR A 161 0.73 -8.69 -0.52
CA THR A 161 1.90 -8.02 -1.12
C THR A 161 1.61 -7.56 -2.55
N THR A 162 1.67 -6.25 -2.79
CA THR A 162 1.34 -5.63 -4.09
C THR A 162 2.57 -5.17 -4.87
N GLY A 163 3.75 -5.14 -4.26
CA GLY A 163 4.97 -4.62 -4.88
C GLY A 163 5.01 -3.10 -5.04
N VAL A 164 4.14 -2.37 -4.30
CA VAL A 164 4.13 -0.91 -4.31
C VAL A 164 5.19 -0.39 -3.33
N THR A 165 6.18 0.30 -3.87
CA THR A 165 7.29 0.86 -3.11
C THR A 165 6.91 2.13 -2.36
N LEU A 166 7.60 2.42 -1.25
CA LEU A 166 7.41 3.67 -0.52
C LEU A 166 8.02 4.85 -1.34
N PRO A 167 7.27 5.94 -1.59
CA PRO A 167 7.79 7.07 -2.33
C PRO A 167 8.99 7.70 -1.60
N PHE A 168 10.01 8.12 -2.35
CA PHE A 168 11.26 8.75 -1.90
C PHE A 168 12.23 7.87 -1.08
N PHE A 169 11.80 6.77 -0.49
CA PHE A 169 12.63 5.91 0.35
C PHE A 169 13.09 4.62 -0.35
N SER A 170 12.43 4.25 -1.44
CA SER A 170 12.80 3.06 -2.20
C SER A 170 13.96 3.35 -3.14
N ALA A 171 14.94 2.44 -3.19
CA ALA A 171 16.10 2.52 -4.09
C ALA A 171 15.78 2.18 -5.57
N GLY A 172 14.51 1.95 -5.93
CA GLY A 172 14.09 1.71 -7.30
C GLY A 172 14.13 3.00 -8.13
N GLY A 173 14.78 3.00 -9.29
CA GLY A 173 14.84 4.16 -10.20
C GLY A 173 13.46 4.70 -10.61
N THR A 174 12.40 3.93 -10.44
CA THR A 174 11.01 4.33 -10.70
C THR A 174 10.38 5.16 -9.57
N SER A 175 10.94 5.15 -8.36
CA SER A 175 10.40 5.93 -7.23
C SER A 175 10.76 7.42 -7.26
N VAL A 176 11.67 7.81 -8.16
CA VAL A 176 12.18 9.20 -8.30
C VAL A 176 11.70 9.84 -9.61
N VAL A 177 11.22 9.04 -10.58
CA VAL A 177 10.90 9.50 -11.94
C VAL A 177 9.42 9.82 -12.15
N PHE A 178 8.57 9.59 -11.15
CA PHE A 178 7.14 9.94 -11.24
C PHE A 178 6.78 11.07 -10.30
#